data_e612a63949e77c8c4d1913d2246fe37a
#
_entry.id   e612a63949e77c8c4d1913d2246fe37a
#
_cell.length_a   1.000
_cell.length_b   1.000
_cell.length_c   1.000
_cell.angle_alpha   90.00
_cell.angle_beta   90.00
_cell.angle_gamma   90.00
#
_symmetry.space_group_name_H-M   'P 1'
#
loop_
_entity.id
_entity.type
_entity.pdbx_description
1 polymer ?
#
loop_
_entity_poly.entity_id
_entity_poly.type
_entity_poly.pdbx_seq_one_letter_code
_entity_poly.pdbx_strand_id
1 'polypeptide(L)'
;MATSTPELIKQAIEGLQAEVPALAKLKLVIGLELRGRGDVQVYRVEVPGPRISKGTADDERLRVAIARSHFNELAADGKLTHWHEAYDHGHVRVEGDPNIQKLVGQVMAHAEARARLRRAR
;
A
#
# COMPACT_ATOMS: atom_id res chain seq x y z
N MET A 1 -10.74 21.72 -0.50
CA MET A 1 -9.39 21.72 -1.08
C MET A 1 -8.91 20.30 -1.35
N ALA A 2 -8.18 20.13 -2.40
CA ALA A 2 -7.67 18.80 -2.74
C ALA A 2 -6.56 18.38 -1.76
N THR A 3 -6.63 17.14 -1.31
CA THR A 3 -5.58 16.57 -0.47
C THR A 3 -4.34 16.32 -1.35
N SER A 4 -3.17 16.67 -0.85
CA SER A 4 -1.92 16.44 -1.59
C SER A 4 -1.63 14.94 -1.72
N THR A 5 -0.84 14.57 -2.73
CA THR A 5 -0.47 13.16 -2.93
C THR A 5 0.26 12.58 -1.72
N PRO A 6 1.26 13.26 -1.11
CA PRO A 6 1.88 12.73 0.11
C PRO A 6 0.88 12.50 1.26
N GLU A 7 -0.09 13.38 1.41
CA GLU A 7 -1.12 13.20 2.44
C GLU A 7 -2.01 12.00 2.16
N LEU A 8 -2.36 11.76 0.90
CA LEU A 8 -3.13 10.58 0.49
C LEU A 8 -2.35 9.29 0.75
N ILE A 9 -1.04 9.30 0.48
CA ILE A 9 -0.18 8.15 0.77
C ILE A 9 -0.17 7.88 2.26
N LYS A 10 0.01 8.92 3.07
CA LYS A 10 0.00 8.79 4.52
C LYS A 10 -1.32 8.21 5.01
N GLN A 11 -2.43 8.73 4.51
CA GLN A 11 -3.78 8.27 4.87
C GLN A 11 -3.97 6.79 4.50
N ALA A 12 -3.54 6.38 3.32
CA ALA A 12 -3.66 5.00 2.85
C ALA A 12 -2.85 4.06 3.74
N ILE A 13 -1.60 4.41 4.04
CA ILE A 13 -0.73 3.57 4.87
C ILE A 13 -1.25 3.48 6.29
N GLU A 14 -1.67 4.60 6.87
CA GLU A 14 -2.23 4.59 8.22
C GLU A 14 -3.49 3.74 8.30
N GLY A 15 -4.33 3.81 7.26
CA GLY A 15 -5.53 2.98 7.18
C GLY A 15 -5.22 1.50 7.12
N LEU A 16 -4.22 1.12 6.30
CA LEU A 16 -3.79 -0.27 6.21
C LEU A 16 -3.16 -0.75 7.52
N GLN A 17 -2.35 0.08 8.17
CA GLN A 17 -1.75 -0.27 9.46
C GLN A 17 -2.81 -0.45 10.54
N ALA A 18 -3.88 0.34 10.50
CA ALA A 18 -4.99 0.20 11.45
C ALA A 18 -5.73 -1.12 11.27
N GLU A 19 -5.94 -1.55 10.02
CA GLU A 19 -6.58 -2.83 9.74
C GLU A 19 -5.63 -4.01 9.93
N VAL A 20 -4.33 -3.80 9.68
CA VAL A 20 -3.31 -4.85 9.74
C VAL A 20 -2.16 -4.37 10.63
N PRO A 21 -2.32 -4.42 11.96
CA PRO A 21 -1.28 -3.91 12.87
C PRO A 21 0.10 -4.57 12.69
N ALA A 22 0.13 -5.80 12.20
CA ALA A 22 1.39 -6.50 11.94
C ALA A 22 2.25 -5.81 10.87
N LEU A 23 1.67 -5.01 9.99
CA LEU A 23 2.44 -4.26 9.00
C LEU A 23 3.41 -3.27 9.64
N ALA A 24 3.02 -2.69 10.78
CA ALA A 24 3.87 -1.74 11.49
C ALA A 24 5.15 -2.38 12.05
N LYS A 25 5.18 -3.70 12.15
CA LYS A 25 6.34 -4.44 12.65
C LYS A 25 7.35 -4.78 11.56
N LEU A 26 7.00 -4.58 10.30
CA LEU A 26 7.81 -5.07 9.19
C LEU A 26 8.97 -4.16 8.82
N LYS A 27 8.97 -2.91 9.18
CA LYS A 27 10.03 -1.93 8.87
C LYS A 27 10.50 -2.05 7.43
N LEU A 28 9.72 -1.50 6.51
CA LEU A 28 9.99 -1.60 5.07
C LEU A 28 10.18 -0.24 4.43
N VAL A 29 10.98 -0.22 3.37
CA VAL A 29 11.05 0.90 2.45
C VAL A 29 10.40 0.46 1.15
N ILE A 30 9.36 1.18 0.74
CA ILE A 30 8.57 0.87 -0.44
C ILE A 30 8.75 2.00 -1.46
N GLY A 31 9.04 1.64 -2.71
CA GLY A 31 8.98 2.58 -3.81
C GLY A 31 7.56 2.57 -4.37
N LEU A 32 6.83 3.65 -4.17
CA LEU A 32 5.46 3.77 -4.68
C LEU A 32 5.45 4.54 -5.99
N GLU A 33 5.00 3.89 -7.05
CA GLU A 33 4.92 4.47 -8.38
C GLU A 33 3.47 4.73 -8.73
N LEU A 34 3.12 6.01 -8.88
CA LEU A 34 1.77 6.43 -9.26
C LEU A 34 1.77 6.84 -10.73
N ARG A 35 1.05 6.08 -11.54
CA ARG A 35 1.00 6.30 -12.98
C ARG A 35 -0.21 7.13 -13.36
N GLY A 36 0.05 8.31 -13.94
CA GLY A 36 -0.99 9.16 -14.50
C GLY A 36 -0.93 9.12 -16.02
N ARG A 37 -1.72 9.98 -16.65
CA ARG A 37 -1.67 10.13 -18.10
C ARG A 37 -0.41 10.91 -18.48
N GLY A 38 0.52 10.24 -19.14
CA GLY A 38 1.73 10.87 -19.62
C GLY A 38 2.78 11.18 -18.58
N ASP A 39 2.54 10.84 -17.30
CA ASP A 39 3.54 11.05 -16.27
C ASP A 39 3.51 9.92 -15.24
N VAL A 40 4.62 9.79 -14.52
CA VAL A 40 4.78 8.84 -13.43
C VAL A 40 5.40 9.58 -12.26
N GLN A 41 4.78 9.49 -11.09
CA GLN A 41 5.34 10.04 -9.86
C GLN A 41 5.81 8.90 -8.97
N VAL A 42 7.01 9.03 -8.43
CA VAL A 42 7.60 8.01 -7.57
C VAL A 42 7.85 8.61 -6.18
N TYR A 43 7.48 7.86 -5.16
CA TYR A 43 7.66 8.25 -3.77
C TYR A 43 8.36 7.15 -3.00
N ARG A 44 9.24 7.56 -2.10
CA ARG A 44 9.84 6.66 -1.13
C ARG A 44 8.96 6.66 0.11
N VAL A 45 8.44 5.50 0.47
CA VAL A 45 7.55 5.34 1.62
C VAL A 45 8.22 4.41 2.62
N GLU A 46 8.55 4.95 3.78
CA GLU A 46 9.18 4.18 4.85
C GLU A 46 8.12 3.85 5.91
N VAL A 47 7.93 2.57 6.18
CA VAL A 47 6.97 2.12 7.20
C VAL A 47 7.71 1.43 8.35
N PRO A 48 7.23 1.52 9.57
CA PRO A 48 6.08 2.29 10.01
C PRO A 48 6.35 3.79 10.09
N GLY A 49 5.32 4.55 10.28
CA GLY A 49 5.37 5.98 10.34
C GLY A 49 4.08 6.55 9.82
N PRO A 50 3.88 6.63 8.53
CA PRO A 50 4.89 6.50 7.46
C PRO A 50 5.72 7.77 7.26
N ARG A 51 6.91 7.60 6.70
CA ARG A 51 7.74 8.71 6.22
C ARG A 51 7.72 8.70 4.70
N ILE A 52 7.29 9.81 4.12
CA ILE A 52 7.08 9.90 2.68
C ILE A 52 7.97 11.00 2.11
N SER A 53 8.76 10.66 1.09
CA SER A 53 9.55 11.63 0.36
C SER A 53 9.41 11.37 -1.13
N LYS A 54 9.46 12.43 -1.93
CA LYS A 54 9.34 12.34 -3.37
C LYS A 54 10.66 11.89 -3.97
N GLY A 55 10.59 10.97 -4.94
CA GLY A 55 11.76 10.48 -5.66
C GLY A 55 11.94 8.99 -5.53
N THR A 56 12.95 8.48 -6.24
CA THR A 56 13.30 7.07 -6.19
C THR A 56 14.05 6.74 -4.90
N ALA A 57 13.94 5.47 -4.49
CA ALA A 57 14.62 4.98 -3.31
C ALA A 57 15.59 3.87 -3.72
N ASP A 58 16.88 4.06 -3.40
CA ASP A 58 17.89 3.04 -3.67
C ASP A 58 17.79 1.88 -2.68
N ASP A 59 17.16 2.12 -1.54
CA ASP A 59 17.03 1.14 -0.46
C ASP A 59 15.65 0.49 -0.40
N GLU A 60 14.86 0.60 -1.46
CA GLU A 60 13.54 -0.01 -1.46
C GLU A 60 13.61 -1.54 -1.47
N ARG A 61 12.77 -2.16 -0.66
CA ARG A 61 12.63 -3.61 -0.60
C ARG A 61 11.47 -4.09 -1.47
N LEU A 62 10.49 -3.24 -1.66
CA LEU A 62 9.35 -3.49 -2.53
C LEU A 62 9.10 -2.28 -3.41
N ARG A 63 8.60 -2.54 -4.61
CA ARG A 63 8.09 -1.49 -5.50
C ARG A 63 6.62 -1.80 -5.79
N VAL A 64 5.77 -0.80 -5.54
CA VAL A 64 4.33 -0.91 -5.79
C VAL A 64 3.96 0.09 -6.86
N ALA A 65 3.35 -0.38 -7.94
CA ALA A 65 2.90 0.45 -9.05
C ALA A 65 1.38 0.40 -9.15
N ILE A 66 0.75 1.56 -9.26
CA ILE A 66 -0.70 1.68 -9.33
C ILE A 66 -1.07 2.93 -10.12
N ALA A 67 -2.20 2.87 -10.86
CA ALA A 67 -2.72 4.05 -11.53
C ALA A 67 -3.16 5.09 -10.49
N ARG A 68 -2.82 6.35 -10.73
CA ARG A 68 -3.11 7.43 -9.76
C ARG A 68 -4.59 7.54 -9.42
N SER A 69 -5.46 7.45 -10.41
CA SER A 69 -6.90 7.53 -10.17
C SER A 69 -7.39 6.40 -9.26
N HIS A 70 -6.90 5.19 -9.48
CA HIS A 70 -7.26 4.04 -8.66
C HIS A 70 -6.72 4.19 -7.24
N PHE A 71 -5.48 4.67 -7.12
CA PHE A 71 -4.88 4.94 -5.81
C PHE A 71 -5.70 5.97 -5.03
N ASN A 72 -6.14 7.05 -5.68
CA ASN A 72 -6.94 8.08 -5.02
C ASN A 72 -8.23 7.50 -4.43
N GLU A 73 -8.89 6.61 -5.16
CA GLU A 73 -10.09 5.93 -4.67
C GLU A 73 -9.78 5.05 -3.46
N LEU A 74 -8.72 4.27 -3.53
CA LEU A 74 -8.33 3.38 -2.43
C LEU A 74 -7.89 4.16 -1.20
N ALA A 75 -7.16 5.25 -1.38
CA ALA A 75 -6.69 6.07 -0.27
C ALA A 75 -7.85 6.75 0.46
N ALA A 76 -8.86 7.19 -0.27
CA ALA A 76 -9.99 7.90 0.30
C ALA A 76 -10.95 6.98 1.07
N ASP A 77 -11.19 5.78 0.54
CA ASP A 77 -12.28 4.93 1.04
C ASP A 77 -11.98 3.44 0.99
N GLY A 78 -10.75 3.07 0.66
CA GLY A 78 -10.39 1.67 0.49
C GLY A 78 -10.21 0.94 1.80
N LYS A 79 -10.80 -0.26 1.86
CA LYS A 79 -10.57 -1.21 2.94
C LYS A 79 -9.59 -2.27 2.46
N LEU A 80 -9.09 -3.08 3.38
CA LEU A 80 -8.16 -4.15 3.04
C LEU A 80 -8.67 -5.03 1.89
N THR A 81 -9.96 -5.36 1.89
CA THR A 81 -10.55 -6.16 0.81
C THR A 81 -10.48 -5.46 -0.54
N HIS A 82 -10.63 -4.14 -0.57
CA HIS A 82 -10.53 -3.36 -1.81
C HIS A 82 -9.10 -3.37 -2.36
N TRP A 83 -8.11 -3.27 -1.48
CA TRP A 83 -6.71 -3.37 -1.88
C TRP A 83 -6.39 -4.76 -2.45
N HIS A 84 -6.92 -5.81 -1.81
CA HIS A 84 -6.73 -7.17 -2.27
C HIS A 84 -7.37 -7.40 -3.64
N GLU A 85 -8.59 -6.92 -3.85
CA GLU A 85 -9.26 -7.00 -5.14
C GLU A 85 -8.48 -6.28 -6.23
N ALA A 86 -7.96 -5.10 -5.93
CA ALA A 86 -7.15 -4.33 -6.87
C ALA A 86 -5.89 -5.11 -7.26
N TYR A 87 -5.26 -5.77 -6.31
CA TYR A 87 -4.09 -6.61 -6.57
C TYR A 87 -4.46 -7.80 -7.45
N ASP A 88 -5.53 -8.51 -7.12
CA ASP A 88 -5.99 -9.68 -7.86
C ASP A 88 -6.36 -9.33 -9.30
N HIS A 89 -6.90 -8.15 -9.53
CA HIS A 89 -7.31 -7.71 -10.87
C HIS A 89 -6.17 -7.04 -11.65
N GLY A 90 -4.96 -7.01 -11.10
CA GLY A 90 -3.80 -6.45 -11.78
C GLY A 90 -3.72 -4.93 -11.75
N HIS A 91 -4.54 -4.26 -10.95
CA HIS A 91 -4.50 -2.80 -10.80
C HIS A 91 -3.36 -2.34 -9.92
N VAL A 92 -2.87 -3.22 -9.05
CA VAL A 92 -1.72 -2.97 -8.19
C VAL A 92 -0.66 -4.02 -8.52
N ARG A 93 0.54 -3.56 -8.88
CA ARG A 93 1.67 -4.45 -9.17
C ARG A 93 2.69 -4.31 -8.05
N VAL A 94 3.17 -5.44 -7.57
CA VAL A 94 4.18 -5.50 -6.51
C VAL A 94 5.39 -6.26 -7.03
N GLU A 95 6.55 -5.62 -6.95
CA GLU A 95 7.83 -6.23 -7.34
C GLU A 95 8.83 -6.03 -6.21
N GLY A 96 9.92 -6.77 -6.23
CA GLY A 96 11.01 -6.64 -5.27
C GLY A 96 11.40 -7.97 -4.65
N ASP A 97 11.88 -7.91 -3.41
CA ASP A 97 12.36 -9.10 -2.69
C ASP A 97 11.25 -10.13 -2.55
N PRO A 98 11.39 -11.35 -3.13
CA PRO A 98 10.34 -12.37 -3.06
C PRO A 98 9.99 -12.79 -1.64
N ASN A 99 10.96 -12.78 -0.73
CA ASN A 99 10.71 -13.15 0.67
C ASN A 99 9.83 -12.11 1.36
N ILE A 100 10.07 -10.83 1.06
CA ILE A 100 9.27 -9.73 1.61
C ILE A 100 7.87 -9.76 1.01
N GLN A 101 7.74 -10.02 -0.30
CA GLN A 101 6.44 -10.14 -0.94
C GLN A 101 5.60 -11.26 -0.30
N LYS A 102 6.23 -12.39 -0.05
CA LYS A 102 5.58 -13.52 0.59
C LYS A 102 5.13 -13.19 2.01
N LEU A 103 6.00 -12.54 2.77
CA LEU A 103 5.71 -12.14 4.14
C LEU A 103 4.53 -11.16 4.20
N VAL A 104 4.54 -10.14 3.36
CA VAL A 104 3.45 -9.17 3.29
C VAL A 104 2.15 -9.86 2.90
N GLY A 105 2.20 -10.74 1.91
CA GLY A 105 1.03 -11.50 1.48
C GLY A 105 0.43 -12.34 2.60
N GLN A 106 1.28 -13.01 3.40
CA GLN A 106 0.82 -13.80 4.54
C GLN A 106 0.17 -12.93 5.61
N VAL A 107 0.77 -11.80 5.92
CA VAL A 107 0.23 -10.86 6.91
C VAL A 107 -1.13 -10.34 6.48
N MET A 108 -1.26 -9.97 5.21
CA MET A 108 -2.52 -9.46 4.66
C MET A 108 -3.61 -10.54 4.65
N ALA A 109 -3.28 -11.74 4.21
CA ALA A 109 -4.23 -12.85 4.18
C ALA A 109 -4.73 -13.22 5.58
N HIS A 110 -3.84 -13.18 6.56
CA HIS A 110 -4.18 -13.47 7.95
C HIS A 110 -5.15 -12.43 8.51
N ALA A 111 -4.91 -11.16 8.21
CA ALA A 111 -5.77 -10.07 8.65
C ALA A 111 -7.17 -10.17 8.02
N GLU A 112 -7.25 -10.54 6.75
CA GLU A 112 -8.53 -10.75 6.06
C GLU A 112 -9.31 -11.89 6.67
N ALA A 113 -8.64 -12.99 7.00
CA ALA A 113 -9.29 -14.15 7.63
C ALA A 113 -9.90 -13.76 8.98
N ARG A 114 -9.16 -12.98 9.78
CA ARG A 114 -9.68 -12.50 11.06
C ARG A 114 -10.87 -11.55 10.89
N ALA A 115 -10.82 -10.68 9.89
CA ALA A 115 -11.91 -9.76 9.60
C ALA A 115 -13.19 -10.50 9.20
N ARG A 116 -13.05 -11.58 8.41
CA ARG A 116 -14.19 -12.42 8.03
C ARG A 116 -14.80 -13.11 9.23
N LEU A 117 -13.99 -13.63 10.13
CA LEU A 117 -14.47 -14.28 11.34
C LEU A 117 -15.27 -13.30 12.22
N ARG A 118 -14.79 -12.06 12.35
CA ARG A 118 -15.51 -11.05 13.12
C ARG A 118 -16.86 -10.71 12.51
N ARG A 119 -16.94 -10.65 11.18
CA ARG A 119 -18.19 -10.34 10.49
C ARG A 119 -19.19 -11.48 10.50
N ALA A 120 -18.72 -12.71 10.67
CA ALA A 120 -19.58 -13.90 10.69
C ALA A 120 -20.33 -14.08 12.01
N ARG A 121 -20.03 -13.30 13.03
CA ARG A 121 -20.68 -13.40 14.34
C ARG A 121 -21.96 -12.58 14.40
#